data_fb37482f148914990df5bc2073333ae3
#
_entry.id   fb37482f148914990df5bc2073333ae3
#
_cell.length_a   1.000
_cell.length_b   1.000
_cell.length_c   1.000
_cell.angle_alpha   90.00
_cell.angle_beta   90.00
_cell.angle_gamma   90.00
#
_symmetry.space_group_name_H-M   'P 1'
#
loop_
_entity.id
_entity.type
_entity.pdbx_description
1 polymer ?
#
loop_
_entity_poly.entity_id
_entity_poly.type
_entity_poly.pdbx_seq_one_letter_code
_entity_poly.pdbx_strand_id
1 'polypeptide(L)'
;MDRWLTWHYYSQGSEAFKGDLYFYSVDHDLRKELQNIDGRKCPVVMLTGTYDYLTPPEATENTARQIKGGVYIEMTDIGHFPMSENHEVFRVYLMEALRIIEEKTTN
;
A
#
# COMPACT_ATOMS: atom_id res chain seq x y z
N MET A 1 3.20 13.27 -4.12
CA MET A 1 1.77 13.59 -4.36
C MET A 1 1.65 14.89 -5.12
N ASP A 2 0.72 14.96 -6.03
CA ASP A 2 0.44 16.19 -6.78
C ASP A 2 -0.05 17.29 -5.84
N ARG A 3 0.61 18.46 -5.89
CA ARG A 3 0.26 19.61 -5.03
C ARG A 3 -1.18 20.05 -5.28
N TRP A 4 -1.64 20.01 -6.52
CA TRP A 4 -3.00 20.38 -6.86
C TRP A 4 -4.03 19.48 -6.20
N LEU A 5 -3.82 18.16 -6.23
CA LEU A 5 -4.72 17.20 -5.58
C LEU A 5 -4.75 17.39 -4.07
N THR A 6 -3.60 17.62 -3.45
CA THR A 6 -3.51 17.85 -2.02
C THR A 6 -4.26 19.13 -1.63
N TRP A 7 -4.02 20.22 -2.36
CA TRP A 7 -4.69 21.49 -2.10
C TRP A 7 -6.21 21.38 -2.29
N HIS A 8 -6.62 20.74 -3.37
CA HIS A 8 -8.04 20.53 -3.68
C HIS A 8 -8.74 19.74 -2.57
N TYR A 9 -8.11 18.66 -2.12
CA TYR A 9 -8.65 17.82 -1.06
C TYR A 9 -8.88 18.63 0.23
N TYR A 10 -7.85 19.34 0.68
CA TYR A 10 -7.94 20.11 1.93
C TYR A 10 -8.84 21.33 1.83
N SER A 11 -8.91 21.97 0.68
CA SER A 11 -9.73 23.18 0.52
C SER A 11 -11.22 22.92 0.38
N GLN A 12 -11.58 21.76 -0.17
CA GLN A 12 -12.98 21.44 -0.45
C GLN A 12 -13.51 20.24 0.34
N GLY A 13 -12.63 19.49 0.98
CA GLY A 13 -12.97 18.25 1.63
C GLY A 13 -12.68 18.21 3.12
N SER A 14 -12.77 19.34 3.84
CA SER A 14 -12.42 19.35 5.26
C SER A 14 -13.27 18.37 6.10
N GLU A 15 -14.55 18.23 5.80
CA GLU A 15 -15.40 17.27 6.49
C GLU A 15 -15.05 15.83 6.09
N ALA A 16 -14.75 15.61 4.81
CA ALA A 16 -14.28 14.31 4.33
C ALA A 16 -12.96 13.92 4.99
N PHE A 17 -12.04 14.88 5.12
CA PHE A 17 -10.75 14.65 5.78
C PHE A 17 -10.94 14.26 7.26
N LYS A 18 -11.82 14.94 7.98
CA LYS A 18 -12.12 14.59 9.37
C LYS A 18 -12.74 13.19 9.47
N GLY A 19 -13.66 12.86 8.58
CA GLY A 19 -14.27 11.55 8.52
C GLY A 19 -13.27 10.45 8.23
N ASP A 20 -12.36 10.68 7.29
CA ASP A 20 -11.30 9.76 6.93
C ASP A 20 -10.35 9.54 8.12
N LEU A 21 -9.94 10.62 8.80
CA LEU A 21 -9.09 10.48 9.98
C LEU A 21 -9.75 9.65 11.07
N TYR A 22 -11.02 9.93 11.33
CA TYR A 22 -11.76 9.17 12.34
C TYR A 22 -11.87 7.69 11.96
N PHE A 23 -12.25 7.41 10.71
CA PHE A 23 -12.38 6.04 10.22
C PHE A 23 -11.06 5.27 10.34
N TYR A 24 -9.97 5.84 9.82
CA TYR A 24 -8.68 5.16 9.83
C TYR A 24 -8.02 5.08 11.21
N SER A 25 -8.32 6.04 12.08
CA SER A 25 -7.70 6.08 13.41
C SER A 25 -8.48 5.31 14.46
N VAL A 26 -9.80 5.20 14.32
CA VAL A 26 -10.69 4.66 15.35
C VAL A 26 -11.45 3.43 14.88
N ASP A 27 -12.11 3.52 13.72
CA ASP A 27 -13.01 2.45 13.25
C ASP A 27 -12.33 1.37 12.44
N HIS A 28 -11.26 1.74 11.71
CA HIS A 28 -10.62 0.84 10.75
C HIS A 28 -9.53 0.00 11.43
N ASP A 29 -9.89 -1.15 11.93
CA ASP A 29 -8.92 -2.13 12.47
C ASP A 29 -9.24 -3.50 11.89
N LEU A 30 -8.48 -3.91 10.87
CA LEU A 30 -8.66 -5.19 10.19
C LEU A 30 -7.63 -6.24 10.61
N ARG A 31 -6.86 -6.00 11.69
CA ARG A 31 -5.79 -6.90 12.11
C ARG A 31 -6.26 -8.34 12.31
N LYS A 32 -7.47 -8.51 12.82
CA LYS A 32 -8.04 -9.84 13.05
C LYS A 32 -8.60 -10.50 11.79
N GLU A 33 -8.80 -9.69 10.74
CA GLU A 33 -9.43 -10.14 9.48
C GLU A 33 -8.42 -10.50 8.40
N LEU A 34 -7.14 -10.18 8.59
CA LEU A 34 -6.11 -10.42 7.57
C LEU A 34 -6.00 -11.90 7.19
N GLN A 35 -6.16 -12.77 8.15
CA GLN A 35 -6.10 -14.23 7.91
C GLN A 35 -7.24 -14.74 7.03
N ASN A 36 -8.30 -13.94 6.87
CA ASN A 36 -9.44 -14.29 6.01
C ASN A 36 -9.19 -13.97 4.54
N ILE A 37 -8.13 -13.21 4.25
CA ILE A 37 -7.74 -12.89 2.88
C ILE A 37 -6.93 -14.05 2.33
N ASP A 38 -7.40 -14.63 1.21
CA ASP A 38 -6.70 -15.71 0.55
C ASP A 38 -6.04 -15.20 -0.73
N GLY A 39 -4.73 -14.92 -0.65
CA GLY A 39 -3.94 -14.43 -1.77
C GLY A 39 -3.79 -15.44 -2.90
N ARG A 40 -4.20 -16.69 -2.69
CA ARG A 40 -4.23 -17.70 -3.76
C ARG A 40 -5.44 -17.52 -4.66
N LYS A 41 -6.53 -16.96 -4.11
CA LYS A 41 -7.75 -16.64 -4.87
C LYS A 41 -7.69 -15.26 -5.49
N CYS A 42 -7.14 -14.31 -4.75
CA CYS A 42 -6.94 -12.94 -5.21
C CYS A 42 -5.51 -12.54 -4.83
N PRO A 43 -4.57 -12.54 -5.78
CA PRO A 43 -3.18 -12.23 -5.47
C PRO A 43 -3.02 -10.87 -4.80
N VAL A 44 -2.22 -10.84 -3.74
CA VAL A 44 -1.91 -9.63 -2.98
C VAL A 44 -0.41 -9.43 -2.98
N VAL A 45 0.05 -8.30 -3.49
CA VAL A 45 1.45 -7.88 -3.43
C VAL A 45 1.51 -6.53 -2.75
N MET A 46 2.28 -6.45 -1.68
CA MET A 46 2.44 -5.23 -0.90
C MET A 46 3.81 -4.62 -1.17
N LEU A 47 3.81 -3.35 -1.58
CA LEU A 47 5.02 -2.59 -1.87
C LEU A 47 5.20 -1.51 -0.80
N THR A 48 6.39 -1.43 -0.22
CA THR A 48 6.70 -0.40 0.78
C THR A 48 8.08 0.18 0.52
N GLY A 49 8.19 1.50 0.61
CA GLY A 49 9.49 2.16 0.49
C GLY A 49 10.32 2.04 1.76
N THR A 50 11.64 1.93 1.62
CA THR A 50 12.59 1.83 2.73
C THR A 50 12.42 2.97 3.73
N TYR A 51 12.10 4.17 3.23
CA TYR A 51 11.96 5.39 4.03
C TYR A 51 10.51 5.74 4.36
N ASP A 52 9.60 4.80 4.26
CA ASP A 52 8.21 5.03 4.62
C ASP A 52 8.05 5.00 6.14
N TYR A 53 7.95 6.19 6.74
CA TYR A 53 7.78 6.34 8.19
C TYR A 53 6.32 6.32 8.64
N LEU A 54 5.38 6.41 7.71
CA LEU A 54 3.94 6.34 8.02
C LEU A 54 3.47 4.89 8.06
N THR A 55 3.90 4.11 7.09
CA THR A 55 3.65 2.67 7.03
C THR A 55 4.99 1.95 6.85
N PRO A 56 5.74 1.76 7.95
CA PRO A 56 7.11 1.25 7.85
C PRO A 56 7.21 -0.12 7.21
N PRO A 57 8.36 -0.45 6.58
CA PRO A 57 8.57 -1.75 5.95
C PRO A 57 8.25 -2.93 6.86
N GLU A 58 8.68 -2.88 8.11
CA GLU A 58 8.44 -3.94 9.09
C GLU A 58 6.95 -4.19 9.29
N ALA A 59 6.15 -3.14 9.44
CA ALA A 59 4.72 -3.25 9.64
C ALA A 59 4.03 -3.84 8.40
N THR A 60 4.43 -3.39 7.20
CA THR A 60 3.87 -3.88 5.95
C THR A 60 4.24 -5.34 5.70
N GLU A 61 5.49 -5.71 5.97
CA GLU A 61 5.94 -7.10 5.86
C GLU A 61 5.16 -8.00 6.80
N ASN A 62 4.96 -7.56 8.04
CA ASN A 62 4.19 -8.31 9.02
C ASN A 62 2.73 -8.51 8.57
N THR A 63 2.14 -7.49 7.97
CA THR A 63 0.79 -7.59 7.40
C THR A 63 0.75 -8.59 6.25
N ALA A 64 1.72 -8.54 5.35
CA ALA A 64 1.80 -9.46 4.22
C ALA A 64 1.93 -10.92 4.65
N ARG A 65 2.68 -11.17 5.72
CA ARG A 65 2.86 -12.52 6.26
C ARG A 65 1.57 -13.13 6.82
N GLN A 66 0.63 -12.30 7.24
CA GLN A 66 -0.65 -12.76 7.78
C GLN A 66 -1.65 -13.09 6.68
N ILE A 67 -1.37 -12.71 5.44
CA ILE A 67 -2.21 -13.01 4.28
C ILE A 67 -1.69 -14.26 3.59
N LYS A 68 -2.53 -15.26 3.43
CA LYS A 68 -2.17 -16.48 2.72
C LYS A 68 -1.69 -16.18 1.31
N GLY A 69 -0.46 -16.56 0.99
CA GLY A 69 0.11 -16.27 -0.33
C GLY A 69 0.42 -14.82 -0.59
N GLY A 70 0.37 -13.97 0.45
CA GLY A 70 0.77 -12.56 0.33
C GLY A 70 2.25 -12.42 0.02
N VAL A 71 2.58 -11.46 -0.83
CA VAL A 71 3.95 -11.17 -1.23
C VAL A 71 4.32 -9.76 -0.76
N TYR A 72 5.51 -9.62 -0.23
CA TYR A 72 6.05 -8.35 0.22
C TYR A 72 7.29 -7.98 -0.60
N ILE A 73 7.34 -6.74 -1.07
CA ILE A 73 8.50 -6.20 -1.78
C ILE A 73 8.87 -4.86 -1.17
N GLU A 74 10.11 -4.71 -0.73
CA GLU A 74 10.62 -3.46 -0.23
C GLU A 74 11.27 -2.68 -1.39
N MET A 75 10.86 -1.43 -1.54
CA MET A 75 11.40 -0.54 -2.58
C MET A 75 12.53 0.29 -1.99
N THR A 76 13.74 0.05 -2.48
CA THR A 76 14.95 0.70 -1.98
C THR A 76 14.95 2.20 -2.29
N ASP A 77 15.34 3.01 -1.30
CA ASP A 77 15.49 4.47 -1.42
C ASP A 77 14.21 5.22 -1.84
N ILE A 78 13.06 4.71 -1.43
CA ILE A 78 11.76 5.31 -1.71
C ILE A 78 11.01 5.47 -0.38
N GLY A 79 10.20 6.51 -0.28
CA GLY A 79 9.36 6.78 0.89
C GLY A 79 7.89 6.45 0.64
N HIS A 80 7.01 7.28 1.20
CA HIS A 80 5.57 7.00 1.22
C HIS A 80 4.85 7.26 -0.10
N PHE A 81 5.39 8.12 -0.95
CA PHE A 81 4.77 8.49 -2.24
C PHE A 81 5.70 8.13 -3.41
N PRO A 82 5.91 6.84 -3.67
CA PRO A 82 6.91 6.39 -4.63
C PRO A 82 6.70 6.95 -6.04
N MET A 83 5.44 7.06 -6.47
CA MET A 83 5.11 7.56 -7.81
C MET A 83 5.50 9.03 -8.00
N SER A 84 5.55 9.81 -6.93
CA SER A 84 5.94 11.23 -6.96
C SER A 84 7.43 11.43 -6.67
N GLU A 85 8.03 10.55 -5.88
CA GLU A 85 9.42 10.67 -5.46
C GLU A 85 10.38 10.22 -6.56
N ASN A 86 10.11 9.06 -7.15
CA ASN A 86 10.94 8.50 -8.22
C ASN A 86 10.11 7.51 -9.04
N HIS A 87 9.40 8.04 -10.03
CA HIS A 87 8.50 7.23 -10.84
C HIS A 87 9.24 6.16 -11.67
N GLU A 88 10.48 6.41 -12.05
CA GLU A 88 11.27 5.46 -12.83
C GLU A 88 11.62 4.22 -12.01
N VAL A 89 12.06 4.41 -10.78
CA VAL A 89 12.37 3.31 -9.87
C VAL A 89 11.08 2.62 -9.44
N PHE A 90 10.04 3.38 -9.10
CA PHE A 90 8.72 2.82 -8.75
C PHE A 90 8.19 1.93 -9.86
N ARG A 91 8.33 2.35 -11.11
CA ARG A 91 7.88 1.56 -12.26
C ARG A 91 8.48 0.16 -12.27
N VAL A 92 9.76 0.03 -11.96
CA VAL A 92 10.44 -1.28 -11.92
C VAL A 92 9.77 -2.21 -10.90
N TYR A 93 9.54 -1.69 -9.68
CA TYR A 93 8.89 -2.48 -8.63
C TYR A 93 7.43 -2.78 -8.96
N LEU A 94 6.71 -1.82 -9.52
CA LEU A 94 5.32 -2.01 -9.92
C LEU A 94 5.19 -3.09 -10.99
N MET A 95 6.05 -3.07 -11.99
CA MET A 95 6.05 -4.09 -13.05
C MET A 95 6.36 -5.47 -12.51
N GLU A 96 7.27 -5.57 -11.53
CA GLU A 96 7.55 -6.84 -10.87
C GLU A 96 6.33 -7.35 -10.10
N ALA A 97 5.64 -6.47 -9.38
CA ALA A 97 4.42 -6.82 -8.66
C ALA A 97 3.34 -7.32 -9.63
N LEU A 98 3.15 -6.63 -10.74
CA LEU A 98 2.18 -7.03 -11.75
C LEU A 98 2.54 -8.37 -12.39
N ARG A 99 3.82 -8.63 -12.62
CA ARG A 99 4.30 -9.90 -13.13
C ARG A 99 3.95 -11.05 -12.18
N ILE A 100 4.18 -10.84 -10.89
CA ILE A 100 3.85 -11.83 -9.84
C ILE A 100 2.35 -12.11 -9.84
N ILE A 101 1.52 -11.07 -9.92
CA ILE A 101 0.07 -11.20 -9.95
C ILE A 101 -0.36 -12.00 -11.17
N GLU A 102 0.19 -11.68 -12.33
CA GLU A 102 -0.12 -12.38 -13.58
C GLU A 102 0.25 -13.86 -13.50
N GLU A 103 1.42 -14.21 -13.01
CA GLU A 103 1.85 -15.58 -12.83
C GLU A 103 0.91 -16.36 -11.91
N LYS A 104 0.49 -15.76 -10.81
CA LYS A 104 -0.42 -16.39 -9.86
C LYS A 104 -1.84 -16.57 -10.43
N THR A 105 -2.23 -15.70 -11.35
CA THR A 105 -3.57 -15.72 -11.94
C THR A 105 -3.68 -16.77 -13.06
N THR A 106 -2.59 -17.05 -13.77
CA THR A 106 -2.58 -18.00 -14.89
C THR A 106 -2.39 -19.46 -14.43
N ASN A 107 -2.09 -19.66 -13.19
CA ASN A 107 -1.96 -20.96 -12.56
C ASN A 107 -3.20 -21.26 -11.70
#